data_b7b09d1c3df6d96c27ffee0b2a21f009
#
_entry.id   b7b09d1c3df6d96c27ffee0b2a21f009
#
_cell.length_a   1.000
_cell.length_b   1.000
_cell.length_c   1.000
_cell.angle_alpha   90.00
_cell.angle_beta   90.00
_cell.angle_gamma   90.00
#
_symmetry.space_group_name_H-M   'P 1'
#
loop_
_entity.id
_entity.type
_entity.pdbx_description
1 polymer ?
#
loop_
_entity_poly.entity_id
_entity_poly.type
_entity_poly.pdbx_seq_one_letter_code
_entity_poly.pdbx_strand_id
1 'polypeptide(L)'
;MQEAHSWQRCNGAERPRLLSDLGYGAMFRRKPPQPVPVDRWLVIGLGNPGREYERSRHNVGFLVIDELARRHGGRVTGRAAKSLTGRVRSGERELVLAKPQTWMNLSGQAAKALKSKYDVPLERLLVVHDELDLPFGRLRIRTGGSSAGNHGLDSLIGSFGTKTFPRIRVGVGRPVGDAVDYVLSPFTDDERARLPDLIRRVADAVEYTVEHGLDRAMTEFNR
;
A
#
# COMPACT_ATOMS: atom_id res chain seq x y z
N MET A 1 4.25 38.74 81.23
CA MET A 1 4.77 40.08 81.03
C MET A 1 4.66 40.32 79.54
N GLN A 2 3.61 41.01 79.16
CA GLN A 2 3.59 42.41 78.71
C GLN A 2 4.19 42.50 77.30
N GLU A 3 3.65 43.10 76.31
CA GLU A 3 2.42 43.89 76.14
C GLU A 3 2.12 44.07 74.67
N ALA A 4 0.89 44.24 74.37
CA ALA A 4 0.31 44.65 73.09
C ALA A 4 0.84 45.98 72.59
N HIS A 5 0.82 46.22 71.29
CA HIS A 5 0.34 47.55 70.76
C HIS A 5 -0.22 47.35 69.34
N SER A 6 -1.48 47.71 69.28
CA SER A 6 -2.31 47.98 68.14
C SER A 6 -1.81 49.20 67.30
N TRP A 7 -1.94 49.16 66.00
CA TRP A 7 -2.26 50.38 65.24
C TRP A 7 -3.22 50.11 64.10
N GLN A 8 -4.18 50.91 64.04
CA GLN A 8 -5.36 50.98 63.21
C GLN A 8 -5.07 51.36 61.76
N ARG A 9 -5.89 50.77 60.89
CA ARG A 9 -6.51 51.36 59.66
C ARG A 9 -6.05 52.67 59.18
N CYS A 10 -5.76 52.76 57.88
CA CYS A 10 -6.16 53.87 57.02
C CYS A 10 -6.27 53.40 55.56
N ASN A 11 -7.48 53.51 55.05
CA ASN A 11 -7.91 54.01 53.77
C ASN A 11 -7.52 53.25 52.47
N GLY A 12 -8.59 52.81 51.87
CA GLY A 12 -8.87 52.63 50.49
C GLY A 12 -8.10 53.49 49.49
N ALA A 13 -7.38 52.84 48.68
CA ALA A 13 -7.01 53.33 47.37
C ALA A 13 -7.57 52.36 46.34
N GLU A 14 -8.62 52.79 45.66
CA GLU A 14 -9.12 52.14 44.47
C GLU A 14 -7.97 52.00 43.48
N ARG A 15 -7.61 50.73 43.17
CA ARG A 15 -6.70 50.46 42.05
C ARG A 15 -7.44 50.81 40.76
N PRO A 16 -6.86 51.58 39.85
CA PRO A 16 -7.46 51.79 38.54
C PRO A 16 -7.57 50.48 37.84
N ARG A 17 -8.77 50.18 37.36
CA ARG A 17 -9.02 49.02 36.46
C ARG A 17 -8.11 49.16 35.25
N LEU A 18 -7.15 48.26 35.11
CA LEU A 18 -6.33 48.12 33.94
C LEU A 18 -7.24 47.73 32.76
N LEU A 19 -7.06 48.40 31.65
CA LEU A 19 -7.75 48.24 30.35
C LEU A 19 -7.57 46.85 29.71
N SER A 20 -7.30 45.81 30.49
CA SER A 20 -7.13 44.42 30.05
C SER A 20 -8.44 43.61 29.91
N ASP A 21 -9.58 44.19 30.33
CA ASP A 21 -10.88 43.52 30.30
C ASP A 21 -11.76 43.86 29.09
N LEU A 22 -11.22 44.64 28.16
CA LEU A 22 -11.82 44.79 26.84
C LEU A 22 -11.40 43.63 25.97
N GLY A 23 -12.36 42.69 25.74
CA GLY A 23 -12.23 41.46 24.97
C GLY A 23 -11.77 41.68 23.52
N TYR A 24 -10.53 42.07 23.31
CA TYR A 24 -9.82 42.01 22.03
C TYR A 24 -8.94 40.77 21.98
N GLY A 25 -9.49 39.65 21.53
CA GLY A 25 -8.67 38.44 21.46
C GLY A 25 -9.32 37.23 20.88
N ALA A 26 -10.53 37.30 20.36
CA ALA A 26 -11.04 36.31 19.46
C ALA A 26 -10.50 36.53 18.03
N MET A 27 -9.19 36.81 17.94
CA MET A 27 -8.52 36.77 16.65
C MET A 27 -8.62 35.37 16.11
N PHE A 28 -9.41 35.20 15.05
CA PHE A 28 -9.55 34.06 14.17
C PHE A 28 -8.28 33.19 14.15
N ARG A 29 -8.20 32.16 15.01
CA ARG A 29 -7.30 31.08 14.80
C ARG A 29 -7.78 30.42 13.52
N ARG A 30 -7.21 30.82 12.39
CA ARG A 30 -7.38 30.10 11.14
C ARG A 30 -7.07 28.65 11.46
N LYS A 31 -8.09 27.78 11.37
CA LYS A 31 -7.90 26.32 11.45
C LYS A 31 -6.77 26.00 10.49
N PRO A 32 -5.69 25.29 10.92
CA PRO A 32 -4.62 24.95 10.01
C PRO A 32 -5.25 24.29 8.77
N PRO A 33 -4.75 24.59 7.56
CA PRO A 33 -5.28 24.01 6.35
C PRO A 33 -5.30 22.49 6.54
N GLN A 34 -6.47 21.88 6.30
CA GLN A 34 -6.60 20.43 6.35
C GLN A 34 -5.57 19.87 5.36
N PRO A 35 -4.77 18.87 5.75
CA PRO A 35 -3.84 18.26 4.82
C PRO A 35 -4.64 17.78 3.60
N VAL A 36 -4.24 18.22 2.42
CA VAL A 36 -4.84 17.77 1.17
C VAL A 36 -4.78 16.25 1.18
N PRO A 37 -5.90 15.54 0.97
CA PRO A 37 -5.89 14.09 0.93
C PRO A 37 -4.85 13.64 -0.08
N VAL A 38 -3.82 12.94 0.38
CA VAL A 38 -2.80 12.40 -0.53
C VAL A 38 -3.49 11.34 -1.40
N ASP A 39 -3.47 11.53 -2.71
CA ASP A 39 -3.97 10.52 -3.64
C ASP A 39 -3.05 9.30 -3.59
N ARG A 40 -3.44 8.34 -2.74
CA ARG A 40 -2.61 7.20 -2.36
C ARG A 40 -3.15 5.91 -2.92
N TRP A 41 -2.25 5.10 -3.46
CA TRP A 41 -2.49 3.74 -3.87
C TRP A 41 -1.70 2.76 -3.00
N LEU A 42 -2.28 1.60 -2.74
CA LEU A 42 -1.59 0.47 -2.11
C LEU A 42 -1.38 -0.62 -3.16
N VAL A 43 -0.13 -0.85 -3.51
CA VAL A 43 0.25 -1.90 -4.47
C VAL A 43 0.86 -3.06 -3.69
N ILE A 44 0.20 -4.21 -3.75
CA ILE A 44 0.62 -5.43 -3.05
C ILE A 44 1.08 -6.46 -4.08
N GLY A 45 2.35 -6.81 -4.05
CA GLY A 45 2.84 -8.00 -4.74
C GLY A 45 2.62 -9.23 -3.86
N LEU A 46 2.01 -10.28 -4.40
CA LEU A 46 1.91 -11.55 -3.71
C LEU A 46 3.18 -12.37 -3.89
N GLY A 47 3.52 -13.17 -2.89
CA GLY A 47 4.69 -14.03 -2.84
C GLY A 47 4.88 -14.66 -1.46
N ASN A 48 5.78 -15.63 -1.36
CA ASN A 48 6.20 -16.25 -0.11
C ASN A 48 7.51 -15.65 0.40
N PRO A 49 7.66 -15.42 1.72
CA PRO A 49 8.93 -15.00 2.30
C PRO A 49 9.92 -16.17 2.30
N GLY A 50 11.21 -15.86 2.29
CA GLY A 50 12.30 -16.83 2.34
C GLY A 50 13.13 -16.83 1.06
N ARG A 51 14.46 -17.07 1.22
CA ARG A 51 15.42 -17.06 0.11
C ARG A 51 15.14 -18.16 -0.90
N GLU A 52 14.60 -19.28 -0.47
CA GLU A 52 14.20 -20.42 -1.30
C GLU A 52 13.11 -20.06 -2.31
N TYR A 53 12.26 -19.06 -2.02
CA TYR A 53 11.17 -18.62 -2.89
C TYR A 53 11.51 -17.40 -3.75
N GLU A 54 12.63 -16.70 -3.48
CA GLU A 54 12.97 -15.44 -4.17
C GLU A 54 12.94 -15.54 -5.69
N ARG A 55 13.28 -16.71 -6.24
CA ARG A 55 13.34 -16.95 -7.68
C ARG A 55 12.15 -17.76 -8.23
N SER A 56 11.16 -18.04 -7.39
CA SER A 56 9.99 -18.81 -7.78
C SER A 56 9.03 -17.99 -8.63
N ARG A 57 8.23 -18.66 -9.47
CA ARG A 57 7.16 -18.04 -10.25
C ARG A 57 6.12 -17.36 -9.34
N HIS A 58 5.86 -17.97 -8.17
CA HIS A 58 4.91 -17.45 -7.19
C HIS A 58 5.31 -16.10 -6.59
N ASN A 59 6.59 -15.73 -6.70
CA ASN A 59 7.13 -14.46 -6.21
C ASN A 59 7.21 -13.37 -7.30
N VAL A 60 6.60 -13.59 -8.47
CA VAL A 60 6.58 -12.56 -9.53
C VAL A 60 6.00 -11.22 -9.04
N GLY A 61 5.01 -11.25 -8.14
CA GLY A 61 4.48 -10.05 -7.50
C GLY A 61 5.55 -9.28 -6.72
N PHE A 62 6.41 -9.97 -5.96
CA PHE A 62 7.51 -9.32 -5.23
C PHE A 62 8.52 -8.66 -6.17
N LEU A 63 8.84 -9.31 -7.29
CA LEU A 63 9.76 -8.77 -8.28
C LEU A 63 9.23 -7.46 -8.90
N VAL A 64 7.91 -7.37 -9.16
CA VAL A 64 7.27 -6.15 -9.64
C VAL A 64 7.35 -5.03 -8.60
N ILE A 65 7.12 -5.34 -7.33
CA ILE A 65 7.24 -4.35 -6.24
C ILE A 65 8.68 -3.81 -6.13
N ASP A 66 9.68 -4.67 -6.26
CA ASP A 66 11.08 -4.24 -6.23
C ASP A 66 11.43 -3.37 -7.45
N GLU A 67 10.93 -3.69 -8.63
CA GLU A 67 11.11 -2.88 -9.85
C GLU A 67 10.46 -1.50 -9.71
N LEU A 68 9.22 -1.42 -9.21
CA LEU A 68 8.55 -0.15 -8.95
C LEU A 68 9.35 0.73 -7.96
N ALA A 69 9.86 0.13 -6.88
CA ALA A 69 10.69 0.85 -5.94
C ALA A 69 11.98 1.37 -6.61
N ARG A 70 12.67 0.52 -7.39
CA ARG A 70 13.90 0.87 -8.10
C ARG A 70 13.69 2.04 -9.08
N ARG A 71 12.60 2.02 -9.86
CA ARG A 71 12.26 3.09 -10.84
C ARG A 71 12.16 4.46 -10.19
N HIS A 72 11.62 4.51 -8.99
CA HIS A 72 11.40 5.77 -8.25
C HIS A 72 12.49 6.06 -7.20
N GLY A 73 13.64 5.41 -7.30
CA GLY A 73 14.76 5.62 -6.36
C GLY A 73 14.47 5.20 -4.91
N GLY A 74 13.41 4.42 -4.70
CA GLY A 74 12.99 3.94 -3.39
C GLY A 74 13.50 2.54 -3.05
N ARG A 75 13.16 2.09 -1.83
CA ARG A 75 13.45 0.74 -1.33
C ARG A 75 12.25 0.18 -0.56
N VAL A 76 12.08 -1.13 -0.55
CA VAL A 76 11.02 -1.85 0.17
C VAL A 76 11.62 -2.53 1.40
N THR A 77 12.03 -1.72 2.38
CA THR A 77 12.74 -2.16 3.60
C THR A 77 12.01 -1.83 4.89
N GLY A 78 11.01 -0.95 4.84
CA GLY A 78 10.17 -0.63 5.99
C GLY A 78 9.34 -1.85 6.43
N ARG A 79 9.00 -1.94 7.70
CA ARG A 79 8.18 -3.02 8.24
C ARG A 79 6.84 -2.48 8.73
N ALA A 80 5.74 -3.00 8.20
CA ALA A 80 4.40 -2.65 8.63
C ALA A 80 3.43 -3.81 8.36
N ALA A 81 2.51 -4.07 9.28
CA ALA A 81 1.41 -5.01 9.09
C ALA A 81 1.86 -6.37 8.51
N LYS A 82 2.89 -6.97 9.10
CA LYS A 82 3.51 -8.23 8.64
C LYS A 82 3.99 -8.18 7.18
N SER A 83 4.46 -7.01 6.72
CA SER A 83 4.93 -6.83 5.34
C SER A 83 6.22 -6.02 5.32
N LEU A 84 7.03 -6.23 4.29
CA LEU A 84 8.02 -5.24 3.87
C LEU A 84 7.29 -4.16 3.06
N THR A 85 7.60 -2.89 3.35
CA THR A 85 6.93 -1.76 2.70
C THR A 85 7.92 -0.70 2.25
N GLY A 86 7.56 0.02 1.20
CA GLY A 86 8.23 1.21 0.71
C GLY A 86 7.21 2.26 0.30
N ARG A 87 7.62 3.51 0.25
CA ARG A 87 6.79 4.60 -0.29
C ARG A 87 7.57 5.29 -1.40
N VAL A 88 6.91 5.48 -2.51
CA VAL A 88 7.47 6.19 -3.66
C VAL A 88 6.42 7.16 -4.22
N ARG A 89 6.85 8.12 -5.02
CA ARG A 89 5.96 9.01 -5.76
C ARG A 89 5.97 8.64 -7.24
N SER A 90 4.77 8.58 -7.82
CA SER A 90 4.55 8.47 -9.25
C SER A 90 3.66 9.65 -9.67
N GLY A 91 4.26 10.66 -10.28
CA GLY A 91 3.60 11.93 -10.52
C GLY A 91 3.15 12.60 -9.19
N GLU A 92 1.89 12.97 -9.12
CA GLU A 92 1.30 13.58 -7.92
C GLU A 92 0.82 12.54 -6.88
N ARG A 93 0.89 11.25 -7.20
CA ARG A 93 0.37 10.15 -6.38
C ARG A 93 1.43 9.50 -5.53
N GLU A 94 1.03 9.07 -4.34
CA GLU A 94 1.86 8.26 -3.45
C GLU A 94 1.54 6.78 -3.67
N LEU A 95 2.55 5.97 -3.96
CA LEU A 95 2.45 4.52 -3.98
C LEU A 95 3.02 3.96 -2.69
N VAL A 96 2.19 3.25 -1.95
CA VAL A 96 2.64 2.36 -0.88
C VAL A 96 2.85 0.98 -1.50
N LEU A 97 4.11 0.59 -1.62
CA LEU A 97 4.53 -0.69 -2.15
C LEU A 97 4.64 -1.69 -1.01
N ALA A 98 4.11 -2.91 -1.17
CA ALA A 98 4.10 -3.89 -0.10
C ALA A 98 4.37 -5.32 -0.60
N LYS A 99 5.22 -6.03 0.16
CA LYS A 99 5.49 -7.46 0.03
C LYS A 99 5.10 -8.14 1.36
N PRO A 100 3.95 -8.83 1.45
CA PRO A 100 3.57 -9.59 2.64
C PRO A 100 4.68 -10.56 3.05
N GLN A 101 4.97 -10.61 4.34
CA GLN A 101 5.94 -11.54 4.94
C GLN A 101 5.21 -12.66 5.69
N THR A 102 4.03 -13.00 5.22
CA THR A 102 3.23 -14.14 5.61
C THR A 102 3.31 -15.21 4.52
N TRP A 103 2.98 -16.45 4.84
CA TRP A 103 2.71 -17.43 3.80
C TRP A 103 1.60 -16.94 2.87
N MET A 104 1.61 -17.43 1.62
CA MET A 104 0.69 -17.02 0.57
C MET A 104 -0.77 -17.08 1.05
N ASN A 105 -1.19 -18.18 1.66
CA ASN A 105 -2.55 -18.40 2.18
C ASN A 105 -2.93 -17.50 3.38
N LEU A 106 -2.03 -16.68 3.88
CA LEU A 106 -2.26 -15.70 4.95
C LEU A 106 -2.08 -14.24 4.49
N SER A 107 -1.84 -14.03 3.18
CA SER A 107 -1.60 -12.69 2.61
C SER A 107 -2.75 -11.70 2.84
N GLY A 108 -3.99 -12.20 2.93
CA GLY A 108 -5.17 -11.36 3.18
C GLY A 108 -5.14 -10.65 4.53
N GLN A 109 -4.57 -11.27 5.57
CA GLN A 109 -4.41 -10.63 6.89
C GLN A 109 -3.51 -9.40 6.79
N ALA A 110 -2.36 -9.55 6.10
CA ALA A 110 -1.43 -8.47 5.87
C ALA A 110 -2.05 -7.37 5.00
N ALA A 111 -2.73 -7.73 3.91
CA ALA A 111 -3.38 -6.80 3.00
C ALA A 111 -4.47 -5.97 3.70
N LYS A 112 -5.33 -6.60 4.53
CA LYS A 112 -6.36 -5.92 5.31
C LYS A 112 -5.76 -4.93 6.32
N ALA A 113 -4.71 -5.35 7.02
CA ALA A 113 -4.01 -4.51 7.99
C ALA A 113 -3.28 -3.33 7.31
N LEU A 114 -2.66 -3.54 6.14
CA LEU A 114 -2.04 -2.48 5.34
C LEU A 114 -3.07 -1.47 4.84
N LYS A 115 -4.20 -1.96 4.27
CA LYS A 115 -5.30 -1.12 3.80
C LYS A 115 -5.80 -0.18 4.90
N SER A 116 -6.03 -0.72 6.10
CA SER A 116 -6.45 0.07 7.26
C SER A 116 -5.36 1.04 7.73
N LYS A 117 -4.10 0.60 7.82
CA LYS A 117 -2.97 1.42 8.28
C LYS A 117 -2.73 2.64 7.40
N TYR A 118 -2.86 2.50 6.09
CA TYR A 118 -2.59 3.57 5.13
C TYR A 118 -3.84 4.30 4.67
N ASP A 119 -5.01 3.94 5.23
CA ASP A 119 -6.31 4.53 4.91
C ASP A 119 -6.57 4.56 3.39
N VAL A 120 -6.42 3.40 2.75
CA VAL A 120 -6.61 3.25 1.30
C VAL A 120 -7.95 2.56 1.04
N PRO A 121 -8.84 3.12 0.21
CA PRO A 121 -10.06 2.44 -0.21
C PRO A 121 -9.75 1.21 -1.07
N LEU A 122 -10.68 0.25 -1.16
CA LEU A 122 -10.43 -1.02 -1.84
C LEU A 122 -10.19 -0.84 -3.35
N GLU A 123 -10.78 0.18 -3.93
CA GLU A 123 -10.66 0.55 -5.34
C GLU A 123 -9.25 1.05 -5.71
N ARG A 124 -8.48 1.48 -4.71
CA ARG A 124 -7.09 1.91 -4.84
C ARG A 124 -6.08 0.91 -4.27
N LEU A 125 -6.55 -0.31 -3.99
CA LEU A 125 -5.69 -1.43 -3.63
C LEU A 125 -5.48 -2.27 -4.89
N LEU A 126 -4.27 -2.29 -5.42
CA LEU A 126 -3.90 -3.05 -6.61
C LEU A 126 -3.04 -4.25 -6.23
N VAL A 127 -3.50 -5.44 -6.59
CA VAL A 127 -2.82 -6.70 -6.29
C VAL A 127 -2.09 -7.21 -7.53
N VAL A 128 -0.82 -7.58 -7.40
CA VAL A 128 -0.02 -8.22 -8.46
C VAL A 128 0.28 -9.65 -8.06
N HIS A 129 -0.09 -10.61 -8.91
CA HIS A 129 0.08 -12.04 -8.62
C HIS A 129 0.35 -12.86 -9.89
N ASP A 130 0.90 -14.04 -9.72
CA ASP A 130 1.07 -15.04 -10.77
C ASP A 130 -0.27 -15.62 -11.24
N GLU A 131 -0.32 -16.02 -12.51
CA GLU A 131 -1.49 -16.58 -13.14
C GLU A 131 -1.12 -17.74 -14.08
N LEU A 132 -1.62 -18.91 -13.75
CA LEU A 132 -1.37 -20.12 -14.51
C LEU A 132 -2.12 -20.18 -15.85
N ASP A 133 -3.30 -19.56 -15.90
CA ASP A 133 -4.17 -19.58 -17.08
C ASP A 133 -3.73 -18.59 -18.18
N LEU A 134 -2.65 -17.84 -17.92
CA LEU A 134 -2.06 -16.93 -18.89
C LEU A 134 -0.67 -17.45 -19.33
N PRO A 135 -0.37 -17.48 -20.64
CA PRO A 135 0.96 -17.79 -21.12
C PRO A 135 2.02 -16.87 -20.48
N PHE A 136 3.24 -17.39 -20.30
CA PHE A 136 4.37 -16.59 -19.85
C PHE A 136 4.57 -15.34 -20.72
N GLY A 137 4.77 -14.19 -20.10
CA GLY A 137 4.93 -12.92 -20.78
C GLY A 137 3.63 -12.16 -21.04
N ARG A 138 2.46 -12.76 -20.78
CA ARG A 138 1.16 -12.08 -20.84
C ARG A 138 0.78 -11.50 -19.49
N LEU A 139 0.02 -10.42 -19.51
CA LEU A 139 -0.62 -9.87 -18.32
C LEU A 139 -2.09 -9.55 -18.60
N ARG A 140 -2.90 -9.51 -17.55
CA ARG A 140 -4.30 -9.10 -17.60
C ARG A 140 -4.65 -8.29 -16.37
N ILE A 141 -5.28 -7.13 -16.57
CA ILE A 141 -5.83 -6.29 -15.51
C ILE A 141 -7.31 -6.61 -15.34
N ARG A 142 -7.77 -6.73 -14.11
CA ARG A 142 -9.16 -7.01 -13.77
C ARG A 142 -9.59 -6.20 -12.55
N THR A 143 -10.86 -5.82 -12.51
CA THR A 143 -11.49 -5.15 -11.37
C THR A 143 -11.94 -6.14 -10.28
N GLY A 144 -11.87 -7.44 -10.57
CA GLY A 144 -12.32 -8.51 -9.66
C GLY A 144 -12.29 -9.88 -10.33
N GLY A 145 -12.92 -10.86 -9.70
CA GLY A 145 -13.06 -12.22 -10.19
C GLY A 145 -12.68 -13.29 -9.16
N SER A 146 -12.77 -14.58 -9.55
CA SER A 146 -12.33 -15.69 -8.71
C SER A 146 -10.83 -15.68 -8.49
N SER A 147 -10.35 -16.52 -7.56
CA SER A 147 -8.93 -16.72 -7.29
C SER A 147 -8.24 -17.56 -8.38
N ALA A 148 -8.99 -18.31 -9.18
CA ALA A 148 -8.48 -19.30 -10.11
C ALA A 148 -7.46 -20.28 -9.46
N GLY A 149 -7.68 -20.64 -8.18
CA GLY A 149 -6.80 -21.52 -7.40
C GLY A 149 -5.58 -20.85 -6.78
N ASN A 150 -5.40 -19.53 -6.94
CA ASN A 150 -4.32 -18.82 -6.26
C ASN A 150 -4.68 -18.60 -4.77
N HIS A 151 -3.97 -19.30 -3.87
CA HIS A 151 -4.23 -19.25 -2.43
C HIS A 151 -4.06 -17.85 -1.82
N GLY A 152 -3.22 -17.01 -2.40
CA GLY A 152 -3.07 -15.62 -1.97
C GLY A 152 -4.35 -14.81 -2.23
N LEU A 153 -4.93 -14.97 -3.42
CA LEU A 153 -6.21 -14.34 -3.75
C LEU A 153 -7.37 -14.90 -2.90
N ASP A 154 -7.39 -16.23 -2.62
CA ASP A 154 -8.38 -16.80 -1.71
C ASP A 154 -8.32 -16.14 -0.33
N SER A 155 -7.10 -15.96 0.18
CA SER A 155 -6.87 -15.28 1.46
C SER A 155 -7.33 -13.81 1.45
N LEU A 156 -7.10 -13.08 0.36
CA LEU A 156 -7.57 -11.71 0.20
C LEU A 156 -9.09 -11.64 0.13
N ILE A 157 -9.70 -12.51 -0.68
CA ILE A 157 -11.16 -12.60 -0.84
C ILE A 157 -11.82 -12.89 0.52
N GLY A 158 -11.31 -13.87 1.27
CA GLY A 158 -11.79 -14.17 2.61
C GLY A 158 -11.63 -13.02 3.60
N SER A 159 -10.50 -12.29 3.53
CA SER A 159 -10.23 -11.17 4.44
C SER A 159 -11.03 -9.91 4.14
N PHE A 160 -11.34 -9.65 2.88
CA PHE A 160 -12.13 -8.48 2.45
C PHE A 160 -13.62 -8.77 2.36
N GLY A 161 -14.02 -10.04 2.29
CA GLY A 161 -15.44 -10.44 2.10
C GLY A 161 -15.97 -10.14 0.70
N THR A 162 -15.10 -9.88 -0.27
CA THR A 162 -15.48 -9.55 -1.65
C THR A 162 -14.42 -10.03 -2.64
N LYS A 163 -14.88 -10.33 -3.87
CA LYS A 163 -14.01 -10.66 -5.01
C LYS A 163 -13.68 -9.41 -5.87
N THR A 164 -14.27 -8.26 -5.53
CA THR A 164 -14.18 -7.03 -6.33
C THR A 164 -13.08 -6.14 -5.77
N PHE A 165 -11.86 -6.31 -6.28
CA PHE A 165 -10.72 -5.43 -6.07
C PHE A 165 -9.75 -5.52 -7.26
N PRO A 166 -9.07 -4.40 -7.60
CA PRO A 166 -8.14 -4.33 -8.71
C PRO A 166 -7.00 -5.33 -8.60
N ARG A 167 -6.70 -6.01 -9.71
CA ARG A 167 -5.57 -6.94 -9.77
C ARG A 167 -4.92 -6.98 -11.15
N ILE A 168 -3.62 -7.21 -11.17
CA ILE A 168 -2.84 -7.54 -12.36
C ILE A 168 -2.43 -9.00 -12.25
N ARG A 169 -2.92 -9.80 -13.19
CA ARG A 169 -2.59 -11.22 -13.37
C ARG A 169 -1.37 -11.31 -14.26
N VAL A 170 -0.28 -11.86 -13.76
CA VAL A 170 0.98 -12.01 -14.49
C VAL A 170 1.11 -13.45 -14.95
N GLY A 171 1.07 -13.67 -16.25
CA GLY A 171 1.13 -15.02 -16.83
C GLY A 171 2.49 -15.68 -16.59
N VAL A 172 2.44 -16.83 -15.96
CA VAL A 172 3.60 -17.72 -15.73
C VAL A 172 3.49 -19.04 -16.49
N GLY A 173 2.38 -19.24 -17.23
CA GLY A 173 2.12 -20.46 -17.99
C GLY A 173 1.54 -21.58 -17.13
N ARG A 174 1.05 -22.63 -17.79
CA ARG A 174 0.51 -23.82 -17.12
C ARG A 174 1.57 -24.93 -16.99
N PRO A 175 1.60 -25.63 -15.86
CA PRO A 175 2.48 -26.78 -15.70
C PRO A 175 2.01 -27.98 -16.52
N VAL A 176 2.96 -28.86 -16.81
CA VAL A 176 2.71 -30.28 -17.09
C VAL A 176 2.96 -30.98 -15.75
N GLY A 177 1.91 -31.18 -14.94
CA GLY A 177 2.02 -31.77 -13.60
C GLY A 177 1.40 -30.95 -12.49
N ASP A 178 1.94 -31.05 -11.27
CA ASP A 178 1.40 -30.38 -10.10
C ASP A 178 1.57 -28.84 -10.16
N ALA A 179 0.49 -28.13 -9.92
CA ALA A 179 0.46 -26.66 -10.01
C ALA A 179 1.22 -25.98 -8.87
N VAL A 180 1.23 -26.58 -7.67
CA VAL A 180 1.92 -26.03 -6.50
C VAL A 180 3.42 -26.14 -6.68
N ASP A 181 3.91 -27.32 -7.09
CA ASP A 181 5.33 -27.53 -7.38
C ASP A 181 5.81 -26.58 -8.48
N TYR A 182 4.99 -26.36 -9.50
CA TYR A 182 5.33 -25.48 -10.61
C TYR A 182 5.48 -24.02 -10.17
N VAL A 183 4.51 -23.46 -9.44
CA VAL A 183 4.61 -22.04 -9.02
C VAL A 183 5.71 -21.82 -8.00
N LEU A 184 6.04 -22.82 -7.19
CA LEU A 184 7.15 -22.76 -6.24
C LEU A 184 8.51 -23.00 -6.88
N SER A 185 8.57 -23.54 -8.11
CA SER A 185 9.82 -23.75 -8.84
C SER A 185 10.36 -22.44 -9.44
N PRO A 186 11.67 -22.32 -9.64
CA PRO A 186 12.29 -21.18 -10.30
C PRO A 186 11.88 -21.11 -11.77
N PHE A 187 11.95 -19.91 -12.35
CA PHE A 187 11.84 -19.72 -13.79
C PHE A 187 12.92 -20.51 -14.55
N THR A 188 12.58 -21.05 -15.71
CA THR A 188 13.54 -21.68 -16.63
C THR A 188 14.54 -20.67 -17.17
N ASP A 189 15.61 -21.12 -17.83
CA ASP A 189 16.60 -20.22 -18.41
C ASP A 189 16.00 -19.29 -19.47
N ASP A 190 15.12 -19.82 -20.34
CA ASP A 190 14.40 -19.05 -21.33
C ASP A 190 13.46 -18.02 -20.71
N GLU A 191 12.73 -18.43 -19.67
CA GLU A 191 11.87 -17.51 -18.92
C GLU A 191 12.69 -16.44 -18.22
N ARG A 192 13.84 -16.79 -17.60
CA ARG A 192 14.73 -15.85 -16.93
C ARG A 192 15.31 -14.78 -17.88
N ALA A 193 15.63 -15.17 -19.10
CA ALA A 193 16.10 -14.22 -20.11
C ALA A 193 15.03 -13.16 -20.46
N ARG A 194 13.75 -13.52 -20.40
CA ARG A 194 12.61 -12.66 -20.75
C ARG A 194 11.94 -12.03 -19.52
N LEU A 195 12.24 -12.49 -18.32
CA LEU A 195 11.61 -12.04 -17.08
C LEU A 195 11.79 -10.54 -16.81
N PRO A 196 12.96 -9.92 -17.04
CA PRO A 196 13.12 -8.47 -16.84
C PRO A 196 12.16 -7.63 -17.70
N ASP A 197 11.90 -8.03 -18.94
CA ASP A 197 10.96 -7.33 -19.83
C ASP A 197 9.52 -7.47 -19.34
N LEU A 198 9.14 -8.67 -18.90
CA LEU A 198 7.83 -8.92 -18.30
C LEU A 198 7.63 -8.05 -17.05
N ILE A 199 8.61 -8.04 -16.13
CA ILE A 199 8.53 -7.25 -14.89
C ILE A 199 8.41 -5.76 -15.22
N ARG A 200 9.20 -5.24 -16.17
CA ARG A 200 9.09 -3.85 -16.60
C ARG A 200 7.69 -3.53 -17.15
N ARG A 201 7.16 -4.39 -18.03
CA ARG A 201 5.82 -4.20 -18.61
C ARG A 201 4.71 -4.25 -17.55
N VAL A 202 4.82 -5.11 -16.53
CA VAL A 202 3.86 -5.14 -15.43
C VAL A 202 3.98 -3.88 -14.56
N ALA A 203 5.19 -3.39 -14.32
CA ALA A 203 5.38 -2.13 -13.61
C ALA A 203 4.79 -0.94 -14.41
N ASP A 204 4.95 -0.89 -15.75
CA ASP A 204 4.29 0.09 -16.62
C ASP A 204 2.77 0.03 -16.46
N ALA A 205 2.20 -1.18 -16.41
CA ALA A 205 0.76 -1.37 -16.22
C ALA A 205 0.27 -0.90 -14.84
N VAL A 206 1.08 -1.07 -13.77
CA VAL A 206 0.78 -0.51 -12.45
C VAL A 206 0.76 1.01 -12.49
N GLU A 207 1.83 1.63 -13.01
CA GLU A 207 1.96 3.08 -13.09
C GLU A 207 0.85 3.69 -13.95
N TYR A 208 0.57 3.10 -15.10
CA TYR A 208 -0.52 3.53 -15.99
C TYR A 208 -1.90 3.39 -15.31
N THR A 209 -2.13 2.30 -14.56
CA THR A 209 -3.38 2.12 -13.80
C THR A 209 -3.56 3.21 -12.76
N VAL A 210 -2.48 3.52 -12.05
CA VAL A 210 -2.48 4.57 -11.03
C VAL A 210 -2.75 5.94 -11.66
N GLU A 211 -2.17 6.22 -12.81
CA GLU A 211 -2.26 7.53 -13.47
C GLU A 211 -3.58 7.73 -14.23
N HIS A 212 -4.03 6.73 -14.98
CA HIS A 212 -5.13 6.86 -15.91
C HIS A 212 -6.41 6.12 -15.51
N GLY A 213 -6.34 5.32 -14.43
CA GLY A 213 -7.45 4.50 -13.94
C GLY A 213 -7.56 3.14 -14.62
N LEU A 214 -8.35 2.27 -14.00
CA LEU A 214 -8.47 0.86 -14.36
C LEU A 214 -9.01 0.63 -15.77
N ASP A 215 -10.04 1.35 -16.19
CA ASP A 215 -10.70 1.10 -17.49
C ASP A 215 -9.77 1.37 -18.66
N ARG A 216 -9.00 2.46 -18.59
CA ARG A 216 -7.99 2.78 -19.62
C ARG A 216 -6.85 1.78 -19.60
N ALA A 217 -6.39 1.39 -18.41
CA ALA A 217 -5.35 0.38 -18.26
C ALA A 217 -5.78 -0.98 -18.80
N MET A 218 -7.03 -1.41 -18.56
CA MET A 218 -7.58 -2.63 -19.14
C MET A 218 -7.63 -2.57 -20.68
N THR A 219 -8.00 -1.43 -21.25
CA THR A 219 -8.02 -1.24 -22.70
C THR A 219 -6.61 -1.34 -23.30
N GLU A 220 -5.62 -0.75 -22.63
CA GLU A 220 -4.24 -0.70 -23.11
C GLU A 220 -3.51 -2.04 -22.98
N PHE A 221 -3.59 -2.67 -21.83
CA PHE A 221 -2.74 -3.82 -21.47
C PHE A 221 -3.38 -5.19 -21.67
N ASN A 222 -4.70 -5.29 -21.83
CA ASN A 222 -5.40 -6.57 -22.01
C ASN A 222 -5.44 -7.08 -23.47
N ARG A 223 -4.77 -6.42 -24.38
CA ARG A 223 -4.67 -6.82 -25.80
C ARG A 223 -3.92 -8.13 -26.02
#